data_7cd7a077bb0c991f90642320625c3f93
#
_entry.id   7cd7a077bb0c991f90642320625c3f93
#
_cell.length_a   1.000
_cell.length_b   1.000
_cell.length_c   1.000
_cell.angle_alpha   90.00
_cell.angle_beta   90.00
_cell.angle_gamma   90.00
#
_symmetry.space_group_name_H-M   'P 1'
#
loop_
_entity.id
_entity.type
_entity.pdbx_description
1 polymer ?
#
loop_
_entity_poly.entity_id
_entity_poly.type
_entity_poly.pdbx_seq_one_letter_code
_entity_poly.pdbx_strand_id
1 'polypeptide(L)'
;MKQIDWKQAPSPSFVVDERLLKRNLELLKSVQDRTGCDILLALKGFSMWSTFPMARDYLKGITSSSLFEARLGYEEFGKEVHAYAPAYADYEIDEYLKYVDHIVFNSFDQLARHKEKVQAQAKHISIGLRVNPGYSEVETPLYDPCYINSRLGIP
;
A
#
# COMPACT_ATOMS: atom_id res chain seq x y z
N MET A 1 25.05 11.81 -20.59
CA MET A 1 24.47 11.41 -19.29
C MET A 1 25.61 11.10 -18.35
N LYS A 2 25.64 11.69 -17.14
CA LYS A 2 26.66 11.30 -16.14
C LYS A 2 26.40 9.84 -15.74
N GLN A 3 27.42 9.01 -15.89
CA GLN A 3 27.38 7.63 -15.44
C GLN A 3 27.42 7.61 -13.91
N ILE A 4 26.60 6.76 -13.28
CA ILE A 4 26.61 6.58 -11.83
C ILE A 4 27.94 5.92 -11.45
N ASP A 5 28.68 6.55 -10.56
CA ASP A 5 29.87 5.95 -9.96
C ASP A 5 29.48 5.16 -8.71
N TRP A 6 29.22 3.87 -8.89
CA TRP A 6 28.84 2.93 -7.83
C TRP A 6 29.87 2.80 -6.72
N LYS A 7 31.15 3.17 -6.98
CA LYS A 7 32.22 3.12 -5.98
C LYS A 7 32.10 4.20 -4.91
N GLN A 8 31.27 5.23 -5.14
CA GLN A 8 31.01 6.27 -4.17
C GLN A 8 29.90 5.90 -3.18
N ALA A 9 29.15 4.84 -3.44
CA ALA A 9 28.12 4.37 -2.51
C ALA A 9 28.78 3.65 -1.33
N PRO A 10 28.41 3.99 -0.08
CA PRO A 10 28.89 3.24 1.08
C PRO A 10 28.42 1.79 1.01
N SER A 11 29.26 0.85 1.47
CA SER A 11 28.90 -0.58 1.50
C SER A 11 28.78 -1.07 2.94
N PRO A 12 27.70 -1.78 3.29
CA PRO A 12 26.56 -2.16 2.42
C PRO A 12 25.52 -1.04 2.29
N SER A 13 24.92 -0.87 1.09
CA SER A 13 23.81 0.08 0.88
C SER A 13 22.88 -0.34 -0.26
N PHE A 14 21.63 0.09 -0.18
CA PHE A 14 20.72 0.08 -1.31
C PHE A 14 20.85 1.38 -2.08
N VAL A 15 20.96 1.31 -3.40
CA VAL A 15 21.11 2.46 -4.27
C VAL A 15 19.98 2.50 -5.29
N VAL A 16 19.31 3.65 -5.38
CA VAL A 16 18.25 3.90 -6.36
C VAL A 16 18.76 4.87 -7.43
N ASP A 17 18.67 4.48 -8.70
CA ASP A 17 18.87 5.39 -9.82
C ASP A 17 17.56 6.15 -10.08
N GLU A 18 17.52 7.41 -9.68
CA GLU A 18 16.32 8.26 -9.83
C GLU A 18 15.87 8.42 -11.29
N ARG A 19 16.77 8.33 -12.25
CA ARG A 19 16.42 8.43 -13.69
C ARG A 19 15.64 7.18 -14.13
N LEU A 20 16.05 6.00 -13.65
CA LEU A 20 15.35 4.75 -13.94
C LEU A 20 14.03 4.69 -13.18
N LEU A 21 14.02 5.14 -11.93
CA LEU A 21 12.79 5.28 -11.15
C LEU A 21 11.79 6.18 -11.87
N LYS A 22 12.23 7.38 -12.28
CA LYS A 22 11.38 8.33 -13.01
C LYS A 22 10.79 7.71 -14.28
N ARG A 23 11.62 7.04 -15.10
CA ARG A 23 11.13 6.36 -16.31
C ARG A 23 10.06 5.32 -16.00
N ASN A 24 10.23 4.56 -14.92
CA ASN A 24 9.23 3.57 -14.51
C ASN A 24 7.93 4.26 -14.03
N LEU A 25 8.05 5.36 -13.30
CA LEU A 25 6.89 6.16 -12.85
C LEU A 25 6.14 6.78 -14.03
N GLU A 26 6.84 7.28 -15.05
CA GLU A 26 6.26 7.79 -16.30
C GLU A 26 5.48 6.69 -17.03
N LEU A 27 6.01 5.45 -17.08
CA LEU A 27 5.31 4.32 -17.64
C LEU A 27 4.01 4.00 -16.87
N LEU A 28 4.08 3.94 -15.54
CA LEU A 28 2.89 3.72 -14.70
C LEU A 28 1.86 4.83 -14.89
N LYS A 29 2.30 6.09 -14.95
CA LYS A 29 1.42 7.23 -15.23
C LYS A 29 0.73 7.09 -16.58
N SER A 30 1.45 6.67 -17.62
CA SER A 30 0.86 6.44 -18.95
C SER A 30 -0.22 5.36 -18.95
N VAL A 31 -0.12 4.36 -18.07
CA VAL A 31 -1.17 3.35 -17.89
C VAL A 31 -2.40 3.98 -17.25
N GLN A 32 -2.22 4.75 -16.16
CA GLN A 32 -3.33 5.47 -15.53
C GLN A 32 -4.08 6.36 -16.54
N ASP A 33 -3.33 7.15 -17.32
CA ASP A 33 -3.93 8.09 -18.30
C ASP A 33 -4.71 7.38 -19.40
N ARG A 34 -4.28 6.19 -19.83
CA ARG A 34 -4.96 5.42 -20.88
C ARG A 34 -6.16 4.63 -20.40
N THR A 35 -6.15 4.20 -19.14
CA THR A 35 -7.15 3.26 -18.59
C THR A 35 -8.13 3.91 -17.62
N GLY A 36 -7.79 5.08 -17.09
CA GLY A 36 -8.55 5.72 -16.02
C GLY A 36 -8.41 5.04 -14.66
N CYS A 37 -7.51 4.05 -14.51
CA CYS A 37 -7.24 3.43 -13.22
C CYS A 37 -6.28 4.26 -12.37
N ASP A 38 -6.38 4.15 -11.06
CA ASP A 38 -5.42 4.70 -10.11
C ASP A 38 -4.39 3.64 -9.71
N ILE A 39 -3.11 4.03 -9.64
CA ILE A 39 -2.02 3.16 -9.19
C ILE A 39 -1.48 3.68 -7.86
N LEU A 40 -1.33 2.77 -6.89
CA LEU A 40 -0.82 3.05 -5.56
C LEU A 40 0.57 2.43 -5.37
N LEU A 41 1.42 3.12 -4.60
CA LEU A 41 2.72 2.59 -4.18
C LEU A 41 2.54 1.65 -2.99
N ALA A 42 2.91 0.38 -3.14
CA ALA A 42 2.88 -0.57 -2.03
C ALA A 42 4.13 -0.43 -1.15
N LEU A 43 3.99 0.12 0.06
CA LEU A 43 5.12 0.41 0.93
C LEU A 43 5.87 -0.84 1.40
N LYS A 44 5.19 -1.97 1.54
CA LYS A 44 5.85 -3.26 1.83
C LYS A 44 6.87 -3.71 0.77
N GLY A 45 6.71 -3.21 -0.46
CA GLY A 45 7.62 -3.51 -1.58
C GLY A 45 8.67 -2.42 -1.80
N PHE A 46 8.31 -1.17 -1.56
CA PHE A 46 9.20 -0.03 -1.73
C PHE A 46 8.81 1.12 -0.81
N SER A 47 9.63 1.39 0.20
CA SER A 47 9.38 2.43 1.20
C SER A 47 10.57 3.40 1.37
N MET A 48 11.35 3.60 0.32
CA MET A 48 12.44 4.57 0.33
C MET A 48 11.87 6.00 0.27
N TRP A 49 11.49 6.50 1.45
CA TRP A 49 10.75 7.75 1.62
C TRP A 49 11.43 8.98 1.01
N SER A 50 12.77 9.01 0.91
CA SER A 50 13.50 10.08 0.22
C SER A 50 13.11 10.25 -1.27
N THR A 51 12.53 9.21 -1.90
CA THR A 51 12.04 9.25 -3.29
C THR A 51 10.54 9.57 -3.40
N PHE A 52 9.82 9.67 -2.28
CA PHE A 52 8.38 9.95 -2.29
C PHE A 52 8.00 11.27 -2.96
N PRO A 53 8.78 12.37 -2.84
CA PRO A 53 8.50 13.58 -3.58
C PRO A 53 8.40 13.37 -5.10
N MET A 54 9.26 12.49 -5.65
CA MET A 54 9.17 12.11 -7.06
C MET A 54 7.98 11.19 -7.34
N ALA A 55 7.79 10.14 -6.52
CA ALA A 55 6.77 9.13 -6.76
C ALA A 55 5.33 9.70 -6.68
N ARG A 56 5.08 10.62 -5.76
CA ARG A 56 3.76 11.25 -5.60
C ARG A 56 3.32 12.12 -6.77
N ASP A 57 4.23 12.59 -7.61
CA ASP A 57 3.86 13.34 -8.82
C ASP A 57 3.22 12.45 -9.89
N TYR A 58 3.44 11.13 -9.80
CA TYR A 58 2.96 10.14 -10.78
C TYR A 58 1.86 9.23 -10.25
N LEU A 59 1.88 8.90 -8.96
CA LEU A 59 0.98 7.93 -8.36
C LEU A 59 -0.11 8.60 -7.52
N LYS A 60 -1.25 7.93 -7.40
CA LYS A 60 -2.43 8.43 -6.70
C LYS A 60 -2.25 8.48 -5.18
N GLY A 61 -1.55 7.52 -4.62
CA GLY A 61 -1.36 7.36 -3.20
C GLY A 61 -0.48 6.17 -2.87
N ILE A 62 -0.62 5.67 -1.65
CA ILE A 62 0.09 4.48 -1.17
C ILE A 62 -0.88 3.41 -0.66
N THR A 63 -0.40 2.17 -0.61
CA THR A 63 -1.05 1.12 0.19
C THR A 63 -0.13 0.64 1.30
N SER A 64 -0.69 0.54 2.50
CA SER A 64 0.00 0.14 3.73
C SER A 64 -0.47 -1.22 4.22
N SER A 65 0.45 -1.96 4.83
CA SER A 65 0.20 -3.26 5.46
C SER A 65 0.38 -3.22 6.98
N SER A 66 0.71 -2.05 7.53
CA SER A 66 0.90 -1.81 8.97
C SER A 66 0.57 -0.36 9.32
N LEU A 67 0.36 -0.10 10.62
CA LEU A 67 0.15 1.24 11.14
C LEU A 67 1.32 2.18 10.81
N PHE A 68 2.56 1.68 10.94
CA PHE A 68 3.75 2.49 10.66
C PHE A 68 3.86 2.85 9.18
N GLU A 69 3.49 1.95 8.26
CA GLU A 69 3.43 2.27 6.83
C GLU A 69 2.31 3.28 6.54
N ALA A 70 1.14 3.16 7.19
CA ALA A 70 0.05 4.13 7.01
C ALA A 70 0.48 5.54 7.44
N ARG A 71 1.11 5.64 8.60
CA ARG A 71 1.67 6.90 9.11
C ARG A 71 2.75 7.45 8.19
N LEU A 72 3.71 6.62 7.74
CA LEU A 72 4.76 7.02 6.80
C LEU A 72 4.16 7.56 5.50
N GLY A 73 3.15 6.89 4.96
CA GLY A 73 2.46 7.34 3.75
C GLY A 73 1.75 8.67 3.95
N TYR A 74 1.09 8.84 5.07
CA TYR A 74 0.40 10.10 5.42
C TYR A 74 1.38 11.27 5.58
N GLU A 75 2.44 11.08 6.37
CA GLU A 75 3.38 12.14 6.72
C GLU A 75 4.31 12.50 5.55
N GLU A 76 4.81 11.52 4.79
CA GLU A 76 5.87 11.73 3.81
C GLU A 76 5.40 11.66 2.35
N PHE A 77 4.40 10.82 2.03
CA PHE A 77 3.86 10.77 0.67
C PHE A 77 2.80 11.85 0.44
N GLY A 78 1.93 12.09 1.41
CA GLY A 78 1.01 13.23 1.42
C GLY A 78 -0.12 13.15 0.39
N LYS A 79 -0.55 11.94 0.01
CA LYS A 79 -1.71 11.64 -0.83
C LYS A 79 -2.55 10.53 -0.20
N GLU A 80 -3.48 9.93 -0.96
CA GLU A 80 -4.37 8.89 -0.44
C GLU A 80 -3.60 7.73 0.22
N VAL A 81 -4.05 7.32 1.38
CA VAL A 81 -3.51 6.19 2.15
C VAL A 81 -4.56 5.08 2.21
N HIS A 82 -4.25 3.95 1.59
CA HIS A 82 -5.08 2.76 1.61
C HIS A 82 -4.47 1.72 2.56
N ALA A 83 -5.22 1.30 3.57
CA ALA A 83 -4.76 0.29 4.52
C ALA A 83 -5.41 -1.07 4.28
N TYR A 84 -4.61 -2.11 4.23
CA TYR A 84 -5.04 -3.49 4.34
C TYR A 84 -4.07 -4.27 5.23
N ALA A 85 -4.60 -4.85 6.30
CA ALA A 85 -3.91 -5.83 7.13
C ALA A 85 -4.82 -7.03 7.38
N PRO A 86 -4.27 -8.25 7.51
CA PRO A 86 -5.06 -9.43 7.84
C PRO A 86 -5.76 -9.32 9.20
N ALA A 87 -5.21 -8.52 10.11
CA ALA A 87 -5.79 -8.20 11.40
C ALA A 87 -5.47 -6.75 11.79
N TYR A 88 -6.44 -6.10 12.43
CA TYR A 88 -6.28 -4.82 13.11
C TYR A 88 -6.48 -5.05 14.60
N ALA A 89 -5.51 -4.65 15.41
CA ALA A 89 -5.64 -4.72 16.86
C ALA A 89 -6.59 -3.62 17.37
N ASP A 90 -7.40 -3.95 18.37
CA ASP A 90 -8.39 -3.02 18.92
C ASP A 90 -7.76 -1.75 19.50
N TYR A 91 -6.52 -1.82 19.98
CA TYR A 91 -5.76 -0.69 20.50
C TYR A 91 -5.09 0.16 19.41
N GLU A 92 -4.97 -0.34 18.17
CA GLU A 92 -4.33 0.36 17.06
C GLU A 92 -5.31 1.04 16.11
N ILE A 93 -6.57 0.57 16.06
CA ILE A 93 -7.53 1.01 15.04
C ILE A 93 -7.76 2.52 15.07
N ASP A 94 -7.89 3.10 16.26
CA ASP A 94 -8.14 4.55 16.40
C ASP A 94 -6.95 5.38 15.90
N GLU A 95 -5.73 4.82 15.99
CA GLU A 95 -4.55 5.45 15.42
C GLU A 95 -4.52 5.33 13.89
N TYR A 96 -4.85 4.14 13.34
CA TYR A 96 -4.98 3.96 11.88
C TYR A 96 -5.93 4.97 11.25
N LEU A 97 -7.09 5.21 11.88
CA LEU A 97 -8.13 6.08 11.32
C LEU A 97 -7.70 7.54 11.18
N LYS A 98 -6.65 7.96 11.85
CA LYS A 98 -6.07 9.30 11.67
C LYS A 98 -5.39 9.47 10.30
N TYR A 99 -4.84 8.38 9.75
CA TYR A 99 -3.95 8.42 8.58
C TYR A 99 -4.62 7.94 7.30
N VAL A 100 -5.63 7.06 7.37
CA VAL A 100 -6.15 6.35 6.21
C VAL A 100 -7.34 7.06 5.55
N ASP A 101 -7.43 6.96 4.23
CA ASP A 101 -8.58 7.38 3.42
C ASP A 101 -9.43 6.16 3.00
N HIS A 102 -8.80 5.00 2.93
CA HIS A 102 -9.45 3.72 2.64
C HIS A 102 -8.94 2.67 3.62
N ILE A 103 -9.87 1.87 4.19
CA ILE A 103 -9.53 0.74 5.05
C ILE A 103 -10.22 -0.53 4.56
N VAL A 104 -9.45 -1.59 4.38
CA VAL A 104 -9.96 -2.88 3.89
C VAL A 104 -9.89 -3.90 5.02
N PHE A 105 -11.05 -4.44 5.38
CA PHE A 105 -11.16 -5.50 6.38
C PHE A 105 -11.05 -6.89 5.76
N ASN A 106 -10.45 -7.79 6.53
CA ASN A 106 -10.17 -9.16 6.11
C ASN A 106 -11.33 -10.13 6.38
N SER A 107 -12.28 -9.73 7.22
CA SER A 107 -13.46 -10.54 7.58
C SER A 107 -14.65 -9.67 7.96
N PHE A 108 -15.84 -10.28 7.95
CA PHE A 108 -17.05 -9.62 8.46
C PHE A 108 -16.97 -9.31 9.95
N ASP A 109 -16.30 -10.16 10.75
CA ASP A 109 -16.12 -9.91 12.19
C ASP A 109 -15.27 -8.67 12.45
N GLN A 110 -14.19 -8.46 11.66
CA GLN A 110 -13.41 -7.24 11.76
C GLN A 110 -14.23 -6.01 11.36
N LEU A 111 -15.00 -6.11 10.27
CA LEU A 111 -15.90 -5.03 9.88
C LEU A 111 -16.91 -4.71 10.98
N ALA A 112 -17.61 -5.72 11.53
CA ALA A 112 -18.58 -5.52 12.58
C ALA A 112 -17.98 -4.86 13.83
N ARG A 113 -16.75 -5.26 14.20
CA ARG A 113 -16.04 -4.73 15.36
C ARG A 113 -15.62 -3.27 15.23
N HIS A 114 -15.25 -2.83 14.03
CA HIS A 114 -14.62 -1.53 13.83
C HIS A 114 -15.45 -0.54 13.01
N LYS A 115 -16.56 -0.98 12.39
CA LYS A 115 -17.39 -0.15 11.50
C LYS A 115 -17.83 1.16 12.14
N GLU A 116 -18.32 1.10 13.37
CA GLU A 116 -18.83 2.28 14.08
C GLU A 116 -17.71 3.31 14.31
N LYS A 117 -16.51 2.86 14.68
CA LYS A 117 -15.35 3.73 14.84
C LYS A 117 -14.96 4.43 13.54
N VAL A 118 -15.00 3.71 12.40
CA VAL A 118 -14.74 4.30 11.08
C VAL A 118 -15.80 5.34 10.73
N GLN A 119 -17.08 5.02 10.94
CA GLN A 119 -18.19 5.91 10.62
C GLN A 119 -18.26 7.15 11.52
N ALA A 120 -17.70 7.08 12.73
CA ALA A 120 -17.64 8.21 13.67
C ALA A 120 -16.54 9.23 13.32
N GLN A 121 -15.66 8.94 12.33
CA GLN A 121 -14.64 9.89 11.93
C GLN A 121 -15.24 11.10 11.22
N ALA A 122 -14.67 12.28 11.48
CA ALA A 122 -15.11 13.53 10.84
C ALA A 122 -14.84 13.52 9.32
N LYS A 123 -13.77 12.85 8.87
CA LYS A 123 -13.49 12.64 7.45
C LYS A 123 -14.16 11.35 6.97
N HIS A 124 -14.59 11.35 5.71
CA HIS A 124 -15.07 10.13 5.08
C HIS A 124 -13.91 9.16 4.86
N ILE A 125 -14.03 7.93 5.41
CA ILE A 125 -13.10 6.84 5.17
C ILE A 125 -13.86 5.74 4.42
N SER A 126 -13.38 5.38 3.24
CA SER A 126 -13.96 4.31 2.43
C SER A 126 -13.66 2.95 3.07
N ILE A 127 -14.69 2.11 3.19
CA ILE A 127 -14.57 0.76 3.75
C ILE A 127 -14.61 -0.27 2.63
N GLY A 128 -13.63 -1.17 2.60
CA GLY A 128 -13.57 -2.32 1.72
C GLY A 128 -13.56 -3.65 2.48
N LEU A 129 -13.91 -4.71 1.76
CA LEU A 129 -13.74 -6.09 2.21
C LEU A 129 -12.85 -6.84 1.24
N ARG A 130 -11.90 -7.59 1.76
CA ARG A 130 -11.10 -8.50 0.95
C ARG A 130 -11.84 -9.81 0.77
N VAL A 131 -12.10 -10.16 -0.48
CA VAL A 131 -12.69 -11.45 -0.87
C VAL A 131 -11.59 -12.38 -1.35
N ASN A 132 -11.64 -13.64 -0.90
CA ASN A 132 -10.83 -14.71 -1.45
C ASN A 132 -11.69 -15.46 -2.49
N PRO A 133 -11.37 -15.41 -3.79
CA PRO A 133 -12.19 -16.04 -4.82
C PRO A 133 -12.07 -17.58 -4.85
N GLY A 134 -11.21 -18.18 -4.02
CA GLY A 134 -10.96 -19.61 -4.01
C GLY A 134 -10.27 -20.14 -5.29
N TYR A 135 -9.72 -19.24 -6.11
CA TYR A 135 -9.02 -19.57 -7.35
C TYR A 135 -7.70 -18.83 -7.44
N SER A 136 -6.65 -19.54 -7.83
CA SER A 136 -5.31 -18.99 -8.08
C SER A 136 -4.58 -19.83 -9.11
N GLU A 137 -3.72 -19.19 -9.89
CA GLU A 137 -2.80 -19.83 -10.84
C GLU A 137 -1.37 -19.97 -10.27
N VAL A 138 -1.19 -19.65 -8.98
CA VAL A 138 0.10 -19.78 -8.30
C VAL A 138 0.41 -21.25 -8.03
N GLU A 139 1.48 -21.75 -8.63
CA GLU A 139 1.86 -23.17 -8.52
C GLU A 139 2.35 -23.57 -7.12
N THR A 140 2.98 -22.63 -6.41
CA THR A 140 3.56 -22.90 -5.08
C THR A 140 2.56 -22.54 -3.98
N PRO A 141 2.02 -23.52 -3.23
CA PRO A 141 0.99 -23.30 -2.20
C PRO A 141 1.38 -22.24 -1.14
N LEU A 142 2.66 -22.15 -0.81
CA LEU A 142 3.18 -21.16 0.15
C LEU A 142 2.92 -19.70 -0.28
N TYR A 143 2.93 -19.45 -1.58
CA TYR A 143 2.76 -18.12 -2.17
C TYR A 143 1.33 -17.88 -2.68
N ASP A 144 0.49 -18.92 -2.65
CA ASP A 144 -0.89 -18.83 -3.12
C ASP A 144 -1.78 -18.10 -2.08
N PRO A 145 -2.26 -16.87 -2.39
CA PRO A 145 -3.12 -16.13 -1.47
C PRO A 145 -4.52 -16.74 -1.34
N CYS A 146 -4.89 -17.64 -2.26
CA CYS A 146 -6.20 -18.29 -2.30
C CYS A 146 -6.16 -19.75 -1.84
N TYR A 147 -4.98 -20.23 -1.37
CA TYR A 147 -4.85 -21.58 -0.84
C TYR A 147 -5.85 -21.84 0.29
N ILE A 148 -6.33 -23.08 0.42
CA ILE A 148 -7.41 -23.45 1.35
C ILE A 148 -7.15 -23.04 2.81
N ASN A 149 -5.89 -22.96 3.22
CA ASN A 149 -5.49 -22.49 4.56
C ASN A 149 -5.03 -21.03 4.56
N SER A 150 -5.32 -20.27 3.51
CA SER A 150 -4.97 -18.85 3.47
C SER A 150 -5.76 -18.06 4.52
N ARG A 151 -5.04 -17.20 5.24
CA ARG A 151 -5.64 -16.24 6.18
C ARG A 151 -6.16 -14.98 5.50
N LEU A 152 -6.09 -14.88 4.17
CA LEU A 152 -6.31 -13.66 3.42
C LEU A 152 -7.69 -13.67 2.76
N GLY A 153 -8.56 -12.79 3.26
CA GLY A 153 -9.88 -12.54 2.69
C GLY A 153 -10.97 -13.51 3.17
N ILE A 154 -12.17 -13.16 2.79
CA ILE A 154 -13.40 -13.94 3.04
C ILE A 154 -13.53 -14.95 1.91
N PRO A 155 -13.63 -16.27 2.19
CA PRO A 155 -13.83 -17.30 1.17
C PRO A 155 -15.22 -17.24 0.55
#